data_53ebc9d237e56aa1489d607b0d11aac7
#
_entry.id   53ebc9d237e56aa1489d607b0d11aac7
#
_cell.length_a   1.000
_cell.length_b   1.000
_cell.length_c   1.000
_cell.angle_alpha   90.00
_cell.angle_beta   90.00
_cell.angle_gamma   90.00
#
_symmetry.space_group_name_H-M   'P 1'
#
loop_
_entity.id
_entity.type
_entity.pdbx_description
1 polymer ?
#
loop_
_entity_poly.entity_id
_entity_poly.type
_entity_poly.pdbx_seq_one_letter_code
_entity_poly.pdbx_strand_id
1 'polypeptide(L)'
;MRKLLFLCSFLWIGTSLFAQDRVKWDFSYNTSTKEIQLKAIISEGWHLYSQHINNTIGPVPTSFTFTENPNIKFEGEVMEPKAIHEYDENFEAALDFFKSEVTFTRKVAKAKSGEVIKGYVTFMVCNEVMCLPPVDVDFSITIP
;
A
#
# COMPACT_ATOMS: atom_id res chain seq x y z
N MET A 1 37.42 48.30 15.04
CA MET A 1 36.56 47.84 13.91
C MET A 1 36.39 46.34 14.03
N ARG A 2 35.28 45.89 14.65
CA ARG A 2 34.97 44.47 14.89
C ARG A 2 34.12 43.99 13.70
N LYS A 3 34.70 43.10 12.87
CA LYS A 3 33.96 42.45 11.76
C LYS A 3 33.13 41.33 12.38
N LEU A 4 31.78 41.47 12.39
CA LEU A 4 30.82 40.44 12.69
C LEU A 4 30.71 39.50 11.46
N LEU A 5 31.20 38.27 11.59
CA LEU A 5 30.98 37.20 10.65
C LEU A 5 29.60 36.59 10.96
N PHE A 6 28.60 36.85 10.09
CA PHE A 6 27.32 36.15 10.09
C PHE A 6 27.52 34.76 9.49
N LEU A 7 27.52 33.77 10.36
CA LEU A 7 27.46 32.35 9.93
C LEU A 7 26.04 32.03 9.57
N CYS A 8 25.68 32.08 8.27
CA CYS A 8 24.40 31.51 7.77
C CYS A 8 24.48 30.00 7.82
N SER A 9 23.96 29.39 8.88
CA SER A 9 23.72 27.95 8.89
C SER A 9 22.51 27.62 8.01
N PHE A 10 22.78 27.09 6.83
CA PHE A 10 21.77 26.54 5.93
C PHE A 10 21.26 25.24 6.57
N LEU A 11 20.09 25.29 7.21
CA LEU A 11 19.36 24.06 7.60
C LEU A 11 18.85 23.38 6.31
N TRP A 12 19.53 22.34 5.90
CA TRP A 12 19.01 21.41 4.90
C TRP A 12 17.86 20.59 5.54
N ILE A 13 16.63 20.99 5.28
CA ILE A 13 15.45 20.17 5.59
C ILE A 13 15.40 19.08 4.50
N GLY A 14 15.99 17.94 4.80
CA GLY A 14 15.88 16.76 3.97
C GLY A 14 14.42 16.27 4.02
N THR A 15 13.70 16.36 2.90
CA THR A 15 12.39 15.70 2.77
C THR A 15 12.62 14.22 2.63
N SER A 16 12.28 13.45 3.67
CA SER A 16 12.25 11.98 3.58
C SER A 16 11.12 11.57 2.65
N LEU A 17 11.43 10.84 1.60
CA LEU A 17 10.44 10.22 0.71
C LEU A 17 9.97 8.91 1.34
N PHE A 18 8.68 8.77 1.54
CA PHE A 18 8.06 7.55 2.06
C PHE A 18 7.27 6.84 0.95
N ALA A 19 7.10 5.52 1.05
CA ALA A 19 6.30 4.74 0.11
C ALA A 19 4.86 5.24 0.03
N GLN A 20 4.28 5.71 1.14
CA GLN A 20 2.94 6.29 1.18
C GLN A 20 2.79 7.59 0.36
N ASP A 21 3.89 8.31 0.05
CA ASP A 21 3.85 9.49 -0.83
C ASP A 21 3.69 9.10 -2.30
N ARG A 22 3.91 7.83 -2.64
CA ARG A 22 3.85 7.28 -3.99
C ARG A 22 2.61 6.45 -4.27
N VAL A 23 1.85 6.10 -3.24
CA VAL A 23 0.59 5.36 -3.37
C VAL A 23 -0.49 6.05 -2.56
N LYS A 24 -1.54 6.47 -3.24
CA LYS A 24 -2.77 6.94 -2.58
C LYS A 24 -3.73 5.77 -2.45
N TRP A 25 -4.08 5.42 -1.22
CA TRP A 25 -5.07 4.41 -0.93
C TRP A 25 -6.48 5.01 -0.82
N ASP A 26 -7.46 4.30 -1.36
CA ASP A 26 -8.89 4.55 -1.19
C ASP A 26 -9.57 3.26 -0.72
N PHE A 27 -10.30 3.35 0.39
CA PHE A 27 -10.91 2.21 1.06
C PHE A 27 -12.42 2.39 1.11
N SER A 28 -13.16 1.44 0.56
CA SER A 28 -14.61 1.54 0.46
C SER A 28 -15.31 0.19 0.61
N TYR A 29 -16.62 0.22 0.79
CA TYR A 29 -17.49 -0.94 0.79
C TYR A 29 -18.48 -0.88 -0.37
N ASN A 30 -18.50 -1.90 -1.18
CA ASN A 30 -19.46 -2.05 -2.28
C ASN A 30 -20.67 -2.84 -1.78
N THR A 31 -21.82 -2.17 -1.64
CA THR A 31 -23.06 -2.78 -1.14
C THR A 31 -23.65 -3.81 -2.09
N SER A 32 -23.44 -3.63 -3.40
CA SER A 32 -24.01 -4.52 -4.42
C SER A 32 -23.31 -5.88 -4.45
N THR A 33 -21.97 -5.88 -4.34
CA THR A 33 -21.15 -7.11 -4.33
C THR A 33 -20.89 -7.63 -2.93
N LYS A 34 -21.15 -6.82 -1.90
CA LYS A 34 -20.81 -7.08 -0.49
C LYS A 34 -19.31 -7.31 -0.29
N GLU A 35 -18.50 -6.47 -0.91
CA GLU A 35 -17.05 -6.55 -0.86
C GLU A 35 -16.46 -5.25 -0.37
N ILE A 36 -15.38 -5.35 0.39
CA ILE A 36 -14.49 -4.21 0.59
C ILE A 36 -13.62 -4.04 -0.65
N GLN A 37 -13.35 -2.80 -1.00
CA GLN A 37 -12.45 -2.41 -2.07
C GLN A 37 -11.30 -1.61 -1.47
N LEU A 38 -10.10 -2.09 -1.71
CA LEU A 38 -8.84 -1.54 -1.22
C LEU A 38 -8.07 -1.09 -2.47
N LYS A 39 -8.30 0.15 -2.90
CA LYS A 39 -7.77 0.67 -4.15
C LYS A 39 -6.48 1.43 -3.92
N ALA A 40 -5.42 1.05 -4.61
CA ALA A 40 -4.17 1.77 -4.70
C ALA A 40 -4.08 2.55 -6.01
N ILE A 41 -3.79 3.85 -5.92
CA ILE A 41 -3.43 4.71 -7.06
C ILE A 41 -1.94 4.99 -6.94
N ILE A 42 -1.18 4.50 -7.92
CA ILE A 42 0.27 4.45 -7.90
C ILE A 42 0.82 5.59 -8.77
N SER A 43 1.74 6.37 -8.23
CA SER A 43 2.39 7.46 -8.95
C SER A 43 3.12 6.96 -10.20
N GLU A 44 3.11 7.77 -11.26
CA GLU A 44 3.82 7.46 -12.50
C GLU A 44 5.30 7.12 -12.25
N GLY A 45 5.80 6.10 -12.94
CA GLY A 45 7.16 5.60 -12.80
C GLY A 45 7.41 4.70 -11.60
N TRP A 46 6.39 4.47 -10.75
CA TRP A 46 6.46 3.57 -9.60
C TRP A 46 5.60 2.32 -9.82
N HIS A 47 5.93 1.25 -9.11
CA HIS A 47 5.15 0.01 -9.09
C HIS A 47 5.00 -0.51 -7.66
N LEU A 48 3.89 -1.18 -7.43
CA LEU A 48 3.46 -1.79 -6.17
C LEU A 48 3.48 -3.31 -6.33
N TYR A 49 4.11 -4.04 -5.41
CA TYR A 49 4.24 -5.49 -5.53
C TYR A 49 2.95 -6.24 -5.19
N SER A 50 2.76 -7.38 -5.86
CA SER A 50 1.69 -8.33 -5.61
C SER A 50 1.77 -8.92 -4.20
N GLN A 51 0.64 -9.45 -3.70
CA GLN A 51 0.59 -10.26 -2.48
C GLN A 51 1.30 -11.60 -2.63
N HIS A 52 1.49 -12.08 -3.85
CA HIS A 52 1.91 -13.45 -4.17
C HIS A 52 3.36 -13.57 -4.65
N ILE A 53 4.19 -12.57 -4.41
CA ILE A 53 5.62 -12.67 -4.72
C ILE A 53 6.35 -13.56 -3.71
N ASN A 54 7.44 -14.18 -4.17
CA ASN A 54 8.33 -14.91 -3.28
C ASN A 54 9.17 -13.90 -2.47
N ASN A 55 8.91 -13.81 -1.17
CA ASN A 55 9.57 -12.86 -0.27
C ASN A 55 10.92 -13.34 0.30
N THR A 56 11.44 -14.49 -0.16
CA THR A 56 12.74 -14.99 0.31
C THR A 56 13.93 -14.26 -0.30
N ILE A 57 13.75 -13.64 -1.45
CA ILE A 57 14.77 -12.92 -2.24
C ILE A 57 14.18 -11.69 -2.92
N GLY A 58 13.22 -11.03 -2.35
CA GLY A 58 12.53 -9.99 -3.06
C GLY A 58 12.05 -8.85 -2.17
N PRO A 59 11.25 -7.98 -2.74
CA PRO A 59 10.61 -6.90 -2.00
C PRO A 59 9.61 -7.44 -0.97
N VAL A 60 9.18 -6.56 -0.07
CA VAL A 60 8.06 -6.86 0.83
C VAL A 60 6.78 -6.93 0.00
N PRO A 61 6.04 -8.05 0.01
CA PRO A 61 4.76 -8.18 -0.69
C PRO A 61 3.72 -7.27 -0.07
N THR A 62 2.76 -6.82 -0.88
CA THR A 62 1.57 -6.14 -0.35
C THR A 62 0.78 -7.12 0.52
N SER A 63 0.40 -6.69 1.73
CA SER A 63 -0.38 -7.53 2.64
C SER A 63 -1.39 -6.69 3.42
N PHE A 64 -2.51 -7.31 3.78
CA PHE A 64 -3.60 -6.66 4.50
C PHE A 64 -3.82 -7.37 5.84
N THR A 65 -3.71 -6.61 6.92
CA THR A 65 -4.01 -7.08 8.27
C THR A 65 -5.33 -6.48 8.73
N PHE A 66 -6.26 -7.33 9.15
CA PHE A 66 -7.58 -6.91 9.63
C PHE A 66 -7.64 -7.04 11.15
N THR A 67 -8.14 -6.01 11.81
CA THR A 67 -8.45 -6.07 13.24
C THR A 67 -9.66 -6.99 13.45
N GLU A 68 -9.56 -7.91 14.38
CA GLU A 68 -10.67 -8.81 14.72
C GLU A 68 -11.92 -8.04 15.17
N ASN A 69 -13.05 -8.40 14.58
CA ASN A 69 -14.37 -7.93 14.98
C ASN A 69 -15.36 -9.12 14.95
N PRO A 70 -15.91 -9.55 16.09
CA PRO A 70 -16.79 -10.73 16.16
C PRO A 70 -18.10 -10.55 15.38
N ASN A 71 -18.47 -9.31 15.05
CA ASN A 71 -19.68 -8.98 14.30
C ASN A 71 -19.47 -9.03 12.77
N ILE A 72 -18.22 -9.18 12.32
CA ILE A 72 -17.86 -9.21 10.92
C ILE A 72 -17.26 -10.56 10.56
N LYS A 73 -17.77 -11.18 9.50
CA LYS A 73 -17.21 -12.41 8.94
C LYS A 73 -16.83 -12.18 7.48
N PHE A 74 -15.61 -12.48 7.15
CA PHE A 74 -15.12 -12.48 5.77
C PHE A 74 -15.32 -13.86 5.13
N GLU A 75 -15.40 -13.88 3.81
CA GLU A 75 -15.37 -15.07 2.97
C GLU A 75 -14.10 -15.02 2.12
N GLY A 76 -13.24 -16.02 2.29
CA GLY A 76 -11.98 -16.09 1.56
C GLY A 76 -10.93 -15.07 1.99
N GLU A 77 -9.84 -15.05 1.23
CA GLU A 77 -8.73 -14.13 1.38
C GLU A 77 -8.94 -12.85 0.56
N VAL A 78 -8.02 -11.90 0.70
CA VAL A 78 -7.97 -10.72 -0.17
C VAL A 78 -7.56 -11.16 -1.57
N MET A 79 -8.38 -10.82 -2.56
CA MET A 79 -8.16 -11.13 -3.97
C MET A 79 -7.51 -9.93 -4.67
N GLU A 80 -6.61 -10.20 -5.59
CA GLU A 80 -6.03 -9.20 -6.49
C GLU A 80 -6.30 -9.55 -7.95
N PRO A 81 -6.32 -8.58 -8.88
CA PRO A 81 -6.39 -8.86 -10.31
C PRO A 81 -5.06 -9.44 -10.81
N LYS A 82 -5.04 -9.85 -12.08
CA LYS A 82 -3.81 -10.34 -12.70
C LYS A 82 -2.72 -9.28 -12.66
N ALA A 83 -1.60 -9.59 -12.02
CA ALA A 83 -0.42 -8.75 -11.96
C ALA A 83 0.37 -8.75 -13.28
N ILE A 84 1.20 -7.74 -13.45
CA ILE A 84 2.24 -7.67 -14.48
C ILE A 84 3.41 -8.54 -13.98
N HIS A 85 3.89 -9.46 -14.82
CA HIS A 85 5.05 -10.30 -14.51
C HIS A 85 6.22 -9.86 -15.40
N GLU A 86 7.16 -9.10 -14.83
CA GLU A 86 8.32 -8.54 -15.54
C GLU A 86 9.58 -8.64 -14.68
N TYR A 87 10.74 -8.49 -15.33
CA TYR A 87 12.03 -8.41 -14.66
C TYR A 87 12.16 -7.10 -13.89
N ASP A 88 12.56 -7.20 -12.63
CA ASP A 88 12.80 -6.07 -11.73
C ASP A 88 14.31 -5.93 -11.51
N GLU A 89 14.88 -4.81 -11.95
CA GLU A 89 16.31 -4.53 -11.86
C GLU A 89 16.80 -4.37 -10.42
N ASN A 90 15.93 -3.91 -9.50
CA ASN A 90 16.33 -3.73 -8.09
C ASN A 90 16.57 -5.05 -7.38
N PHE A 91 15.87 -6.11 -7.79
CA PHE A 91 15.96 -7.45 -7.18
C PHE A 91 16.56 -8.50 -8.10
N GLU A 92 16.92 -8.12 -9.34
CA GLU A 92 17.48 -9.02 -10.35
C GLU A 92 16.64 -10.29 -10.56
N ALA A 93 15.32 -10.14 -10.54
CA ALA A 93 14.35 -11.25 -10.62
C ALA A 93 13.08 -10.85 -11.38
N ALA A 94 12.40 -11.83 -11.99
CA ALA A 94 11.05 -11.62 -12.50
C ALA A 94 10.06 -11.63 -11.32
N LEU A 95 9.30 -10.54 -11.17
CA LEU A 95 8.39 -10.31 -10.07
C LEU A 95 7.01 -9.88 -10.57
N ASP A 96 6.00 -10.09 -9.73
CA ASP A 96 4.62 -9.68 -9.98
C ASP A 96 4.36 -8.35 -9.29
N PHE A 97 3.88 -7.37 -10.06
CA PHE A 97 3.60 -6.02 -9.56
C PHE A 97 2.49 -5.31 -10.35
N PHE A 98 2.06 -4.16 -9.86
CA PHE A 98 1.05 -3.29 -10.45
C PHE A 98 1.62 -1.91 -10.73
N LYS A 99 1.15 -1.30 -11.84
CA LYS A 99 1.43 0.10 -12.23
C LYS A 99 0.11 0.86 -12.33
N SER A 100 0.14 2.17 -12.19
CA SER A 100 -0.99 3.08 -12.28
C SER A 100 -2.05 2.88 -11.20
N GLU A 101 -2.80 1.79 -11.22
CA GLU A 101 -3.79 1.48 -10.20
C GLU A 101 -4.04 -0.02 -10.07
N VAL A 102 -4.47 -0.42 -8.87
CA VAL A 102 -4.96 -1.78 -8.59
C VAL A 102 -6.05 -1.71 -7.52
N THR A 103 -7.05 -2.57 -7.64
CA THR A 103 -8.08 -2.74 -6.60
C THR A 103 -8.03 -4.17 -6.09
N PHE A 104 -7.71 -4.30 -4.81
CA PHE A 104 -7.83 -5.56 -4.07
C PHE A 104 -9.25 -5.63 -3.49
N THR A 105 -9.80 -6.83 -3.41
CA THR A 105 -11.15 -7.02 -2.89
C THR A 105 -11.19 -8.16 -1.87
N ARG A 106 -12.10 -8.04 -0.89
CA ARG A 106 -12.41 -9.16 0.00
C ARG A 106 -13.91 -9.18 0.28
N LYS A 107 -14.51 -10.35 0.18
CA LYS A 107 -15.93 -10.53 0.40
C LYS A 107 -16.28 -10.53 1.88
N VAL A 108 -17.36 -9.84 2.22
CA VAL A 108 -17.92 -9.81 3.57
C VAL A 108 -19.14 -10.74 3.60
N ALA A 109 -18.98 -11.90 4.23
CA ALA A 109 -20.06 -12.88 4.33
C ALA A 109 -21.17 -12.44 5.30
N LYS A 110 -20.78 -11.73 6.36
CA LYS A 110 -21.71 -11.21 7.38
C LYS A 110 -21.16 -9.95 8.04
N ALA A 111 -21.98 -8.91 8.06
CA ALA A 111 -21.79 -7.71 8.88
C ALA A 111 -23.14 -7.06 9.11
N LYS A 112 -23.26 -6.26 10.17
CA LYS A 112 -24.43 -5.41 10.42
C LYS A 112 -24.11 -4.00 9.91
N SER A 113 -25.14 -3.25 9.53
CA SER A 113 -25.03 -1.83 9.25
C SER A 113 -24.46 -1.09 10.47
N GLY A 114 -23.53 -0.15 10.22
CA GLY A 114 -22.83 0.60 11.24
C GLY A 114 -21.55 -0.06 11.78
N GLU A 115 -21.30 -1.35 11.48
CA GLU A 115 -20.04 -1.99 11.83
C GLU A 115 -18.86 -1.37 11.05
N VAL A 116 -17.70 -1.34 11.69
CA VAL A 116 -16.49 -0.75 11.12
C VAL A 116 -15.41 -1.82 10.94
N ILE A 117 -14.99 -2.03 9.71
CA ILE A 117 -13.83 -2.86 9.37
C ILE A 117 -12.58 -1.99 9.53
N LYS A 118 -11.65 -2.41 10.38
CA LYS A 118 -10.36 -1.73 10.60
C LYS A 118 -9.20 -2.65 10.27
N GLY A 119 -8.08 -2.05 9.94
CA GLY A 119 -6.85 -2.75 9.68
C GLY A 119 -5.79 -1.83 9.10
N TYR A 120 -4.77 -2.43 8.52
CA TYR A 120 -3.74 -1.71 7.79
C TYR A 120 -3.26 -2.53 6.59
N VAL A 121 -2.73 -1.82 5.60
CA VAL A 121 -2.01 -2.40 4.49
C VAL A 121 -0.52 -2.14 4.69
N THR A 122 0.29 -3.19 4.60
CA THR A 122 1.75 -3.10 4.50
C THR A 122 2.13 -3.23 3.04
N PHE A 123 2.97 -2.32 2.53
CA PHE A 123 3.40 -2.36 1.14
C PHE A 123 4.77 -1.70 0.94
N MET A 124 5.39 -2.05 -0.17
CA MET A 124 6.64 -1.48 -0.66
C MET A 124 6.47 -1.05 -2.11
N VAL A 125 7.09 0.04 -2.51
CA VAL A 125 7.11 0.52 -3.89
C VAL A 125 8.53 0.78 -4.36
N CYS A 126 8.76 0.48 -5.62
CA CYS A 126 10.02 0.74 -6.31
C CYS A 126 9.78 1.47 -7.64
N ASN A 127 10.81 2.12 -8.13
CA ASN A 127 10.94 2.56 -9.50
C ASN A 127 12.16 1.86 -10.13
N GLU A 128 12.57 2.24 -11.31
CA GLU A 128 13.72 1.63 -12.02
C GLU A 128 15.08 1.86 -11.33
N VAL A 129 15.13 2.77 -10.34
CA VAL A 129 16.40 3.21 -9.72
C VAL A 129 16.46 2.83 -8.24
N MET A 130 15.32 2.82 -7.53
CA MET A 130 15.31 2.68 -6.08
C MET A 130 14.00 2.12 -5.54
N CYS A 131 14.08 1.53 -4.37
CA CYS A 131 12.94 1.14 -3.55
C CYS A 131 12.81 2.03 -2.32
N LEU A 132 11.58 2.36 -1.95
CA LEU A 132 11.30 3.03 -0.68
C LEU A 132 11.05 1.99 0.41
N PRO A 133 11.42 2.27 1.66
CA PRO A 133 11.15 1.36 2.77
C PRO A 133 9.66 0.99 2.84
N PRO A 134 9.31 -0.24 3.24
CA PRO A 134 7.93 -0.64 3.44
C PRO A 134 7.27 0.21 4.52
N VAL A 135 5.98 0.48 4.35
CA VAL A 135 5.17 1.27 5.28
C VAL A 135 3.82 0.61 5.51
N ASP A 136 3.21 0.93 6.64
CA ASP A 136 1.85 0.57 6.98
C ASP A 136 0.94 1.79 6.81
N VAL A 137 -0.22 1.58 6.20
CA VAL A 137 -1.29 2.58 6.09
C VAL A 137 -2.57 2.02 6.67
N ASP A 138 -3.07 2.67 7.72
CA ASP A 138 -4.30 2.27 8.40
C ASP A 138 -5.53 2.52 7.54
N PHE A 139 -6.53 1.67 7.68
CA PHE A 139 -7.84 1.87 7.08
C PHE A 139 -9.00 1.64 8.05
N SER A 140 -10.10 2.29 7.74
CA SER A 140 -11.36 2.18 8.47
C SER A 140 -12.51 2.29 7.46
N ILE A 141 -13.30 1.22 7.32
CA ILE A 141 -14.40 1.11 6.36
C ILE A 141 -15.69 0.86 7.12
N THR A 142 -16.64 1.78 7.04
CA THR A 142 -17.96 1.62 7.66
C THR A 142 -18.89 0.85 6.71
N ILE A 143 -19.57 -0.17 7.24
CA ILE A 143 -20.65 -0.88 6.54
C ILE A 143 -21.90 -0.02 6.59
N PRO A 144 -22.46 0.42 5.45
CA PRO A 144 -23.63 1.30 5.42
C PRO A 144 -24.93 0.63 5.86
#